data_819f676e1d30bb10e04755589dd955e0
#
_entry.id   819f676e1d30bb10e04755589dd955e0
#
_cell.length_a   1.000
_cell.length_b   1.000
_cell.length_c   1.000
_cell.angle_alpha   90.00
_cell.angle_beta   90.00
_cell.angle_gamma   90.00
#
_symmetry.space_group_name_H-M   'P 1'
#
loop_
_entity.id
_entity.type
_entity.pdbx_description
1 polymer ?
#
loop_
_entity_poly.entity_id
_entity_poly.type
_entity_poly.pdbx_seq_one_letter_code
_entity_poly.pdbx_strand_id
1 'polypeptide(L)'
;YWMWDHNVRHHGYTNEENDRDKFYTKYIRLSKYSPKMDIHKWQHIFSWFGYLIGLMKGKFLMDGWELTYTSSSILEKITHIIFKSLWYFLFWIYPIMKFGFEKIWMCIFYQLLVGIYYDTLFLINHNQKENEYPEYETNDFCKKQIIHSSNYSSGSHIVNLLTGGLNHQIEHHAFPSYSHHTYPYIHKVIKEVCSEKNIP
;
A
#
# COMPACT_ATOMS: atom_id res chain seq x y z
N TYR A 1 -9.34 6.57 8.76
CA TYR A 1 -9.39 5.11 8.78
C TYR A 1 -8.10 4.51 8.22
N TRP A 2 -7.71 4.80 6.96
CA TRP A 2 -6.52 4.23 6.31
C TRP A 2 -5.24 4.38 7.15
N MET A 3 -5.01 5.55 7.74
CA MET A 3 -3.85 5.81 8.60
C MET A 3 -3.78 4.83 9.80
N TRP A 4 -4.92 4.54 10.43
CA TRP A 4 -4.97 3.60 11.55
C TRP A 4 -4.79 2.14 11.07
N ASP A 5 -5.47 1.76 9.98
CA ASP A 5 -5.37 0.42 9.42
C ASP A 5 -3.94 0.12 8.93
N HIS A 6 -3.34 1.09 8.23
CA HIS A 6 -1.98 0.99 7.74
C HIS A 6 -0.95 0.95 8.90
N ASN A 7 -0.96 1.94 9.79
CA ASN A 7 0.07 2.04 10.84
C ASN A 7 -0.08 0.99 11.95
N VAL A 8 -1.30 0.53 12.24
CA VAL A 8 -1.53 -0.42 13.36
C VAL A 8 -1.62 -1.85 12.87
N ARG A 9 -2.36 -2.10 11.78
CA ARG A 9 -2.55 -3.46 11.28
C ARG A 9 -1.46 -3.88 10.32
N HIS A 10 -1.20 -3.09 9.28
CA HIS A 10 -0.19 -3.44 8.31
C HIS A 10 1.22 -3.41 8.91
N HIS A 11 1.65 -2.30 9.52
CA HIS A 11 2.96 -2.25 10.20
C HIS A 11 3.07 -3.20 11.41
N GLY A 12 1.95 -3.48 12.10
CA GLY A 12 1.93 -4.44 13.21
C GLY A 12 2.05 -5.90 12.78
N TYR A 13 1.54 -6.22 11.59
CA TYR A 13 1.40 -7.59 11.08
C TYR A 13 1.92 -7.75 9.65
N THR A 14 2.92 -6.97 9.25
CA THR A 14 3.47 -6.93 7.90
C THR A 14 3.72 -8.34 7.35
N ASN A 15 3.09 -8.65 6.24
CA ASN A 15 3.14 -9.96 5.58
C ASN A 15 2.57 -11.15 6.37
N GLU A 16 1.95 -10.94 7.52
CA GLU A 16 1.25 -11.98 8.27
C GLU A 16 -0.20 -12.20 7.78
N GLU A 17 -0.88 -13.20 8.37
CA GLU A 17 -2.27 -13.51 8.04
C GLU A 17 -3.25 -12.36 8.38
N ASN A 18 -2.94 -11.58 9.41
CA ASN A 18 -3.75 -10.45 9.87
C ASN A 18 -3.42 -9.12 9.16
N ASP A 19 -2.46 -9.12 8.24
CA ASP A 19 -2.13 -7.96 7.43
C ASP A 19 -3.25 -7.67 6.42
N ARG A 20 -3.96 -6.57 6.61
CA ARG A 20 -5.07 -6.19 5.73
C ARG A 20 -4.65 -5.54 4.43
N ASP A 21 -3.46 -4.98 4.37
CA ASP A 21 -2.91 -4.43 3.13
C ASP A 21 -2.35 -5.53 2.21
N LYS A 22 -2.29 -6.76 2.72
CA LYS A 22 -1.91 -7.92 1.94
C LYS A 22 -3.07 -8.30 1.00
N PHE A 23 -2.89 -8.08 -0.28
CA PHE A 23 -3.86 -8.41 -1.33
C PHE A 23 -4.05 -9.93 -1.49
N TYR A 24 -4.57 -10.58 -0.45
CA TYR A 24 -4.98 -11.96 -0.55
C TYR A 24 -6.41 -12.07 -1.07
N THR A 25 -6.52 -12.10 -2.37
CA THR A 25 -7.69 -12.75 -2.93
C THR A 25 -7.30 -14.19 -3.29
N LYS A 26 -8.20 -15.15 -3.08
CA LYS A 26 -7.99 -16.53 -3.57
C LYS A 26 -7.73 -16.60 -5.08
N TYR A 27 -7.95 -15.52 -5.81
CA TYR A 27 -7.78 -15.43 -7.27
C TYR A 27 -6.38 -14.96 -7.68
N ILE A 28 -5.64 -14.27 -6.81
CA ILE A 28 -4.27 -13.83 -7.07
C ILE A 28 -3.37 -14.49 -6.05
N ARG A 29 -2.42 -15.29 -6.52
CA ARG A 29 -1.46 -16.01 -5.70
C ARG A 29 -0.15 -15.22 -5.66
N LEU A 30 0.11 -14.55 -4.54
CA LEU A 30 1.30 -13.74 -4.31
C LEU A 30 2.38 -14.49 -3.52
N SER A 31 2.01 -15.56 -2.79
CA SER A 31 2.94 -16.36 -2.01
C SER A 31 3.00 -17.81 -2.49
N LYS A 32 4.18 -18.44 -2.44
CA LYS A 32 4.36 -19.88 -2.71
C LYS A 32 3.60 -20.77 -1.73
N TYR A 33 3.31 -20.27 -0.52
CA TYR A 33 2.57 -20.99 0.53
C TYR A 33 1.05 -20.94 0.33
N SER A 34 0.55 -20.02 -0.50
CA SER A 34 -0.88 -19.95 -0.82
C SER A 34 -1.30 -21.13 -1.72
N PRO A 35 -2.49 -21.70 -1.52
CA PRO A 35 -2.99 -22.79 -2.37
C PRO A 35 -2.97 -22.41 -3.85
N LYS A 36 -2.48 -23.31 -4.69
CA LYS A 36 -2.45 -23.09 -6.14
C LYS A 36 -3.77 -23.53 -6.77
N MET A 37 -4.32 -22.68 -7.62
CA MET A 37 -5.51 -22.96 -8.43
C MET A 37 -5.20 -22.79 -9.93
N ASP A 38 -5.97 -23.42 -10.79
CA ASP A 38 -5.76 -23.37 -12.25
C ASP A 38 -5.86 -21.94 -12.82
N ILE A 39 -6.67 -21.09 -12.21
CA ILE A 39 -6.82 -19.69 -12.62
C ILE A 39 -5.50 -18.91 -12.46
N HIS A 40 -4.64 -19.29 -11.53
CA HIS A 40 -3.39 -18.56 -11.25
C HIS A 40 -2.40 -18.57 -12.42
N LYS A 41 -2.53 -19.51 -13.37
CA LYS A 41 -1.74 -19.50 -14.61
C LYS A 41 -2.00 -18.26 -15.48
N TRP A 42 -3.17 -17.62 -15.32
CA TRP A 42 -3.58 -16.43 -16.04
C TRP A 42 -3.46 -15.13 -15.23
N GLN A 43 -3.00 -15.21 -13.97
CA GLN A 43 -2.99 -14.06 -13.07
C GLN A 43 -2.16 -12.87 -13.59
N HIS A 44 -1.11 -13.10 -14.36
CA HIS A 44 -0.30 -12.08 -14.99
C HIS A 44 -1.10 -11.19 -15.98
N ILE A 45 -2.27 -11.66 -16.44
CA ILE A 45 -3.17 -10.89 -17.30
C ILE A 45 -4.24 -10.21 -16.45
N PHE A 46 -4.98 -10.96 -15.63
CA PHE A 46 -6.15 -10.41 -14.95
C PHE A 46 -5.85 -9.66 -13.64
N SER A 47 -4.67 -9.84 -13.04
CA SER A 47 -4.30 -9.10 -11.83
C SER A 47 -4.30 -7.58 -12.04
N TRP A 48 -3.93 -7.12 -13.23
CA TRP A 48 -3.99 -5.69 -13.58
C TRP A 48 -5.42 -5.12 -13.47
N PHE A 49 -6.43 -5.88 -13.88
CA PHE A 49 -7.83 -5.49 -13.67
C PHE A 49 -8.20 -5.50 -12.18
N GLY A 50 -7.66 -6.44 -11.41
CA GLY A 50 -7.84 -6.47 -9.96
C GLY A 50 -7.30 -5.21 -9.29
N TYR A 51 -6.11 -4.75 -9.67
CA TYR A 51 -5.49 -3.53 -9.16
C TYR A 51 -6.27 -2.26 -9.57
N LEU A 52 -6.76 -2.21 -10.81
CA LEU A 52 -7.63 -1.12 -11.25
C LEU A 52 -8.89 -0.98 -10.38
N ILE A 53 -9.50 -2.11 -10.01
CA ILE A 53 -10.76 -2.16 -9.26
C ILE A 53 -10.48 -2.06 -7.74
N GLY A 54 -9.36 -2.57 -7.26
CA GLY A 54 -9.01 -2.63 -5.84
C GLY A 54 -9.01 -1.26 -5.19
N LEU A 55 -8.31 -0.29 -5.78
CA LEU A 55 -8.28 1.07 -5.30
C LEU A 55 -9.66 1.76 -5.39
N MET A 56 -10.41 1.50 -6.45
CA MET A 56 -11.77 2.04 -6.58
C MET A 56 -12.67 1.49 -5.47
N LYS A 57 -12.63 0.18 -5.21
CA LYS A 57 -13.39 -0.44 -4.12
C LYS A 57 -13.02 0.17 -2.76
N GLY A 58 -11.72 0.29 -2.44
CA GLY A 58 -11.24 0.90 -1.22
C GLY A 58 -11.75 2.33 -1.07
N LYS A 59 -11.51 3.18 -2.05
CA LYS A 59 -11.87 4.60 -1.99
C LYS A 59 -13.37 4.87 -2.03
N PHE A 60 -14.15 4.08 -2.79
CA PHE A 60 -15.58 4.36 -2.96
C PHE A 60 -16.48 3.68 -1.92
N LEU A 61 -16.12 2.47 -1.49
CA LEU A 61 -17.01 1.65 -0.68
C LEU A 61 -16.49 1.45 0.75
N MET A 62 -15.21 1.08 0.90
CA MET A 62 -14.69 0.63 2.21
C MET A 62 -14.46 1.78 3.19
N ASP A 63 -13.93 2.92 2.75
CA ASP A 63 -13.65 4.06 3.63
C ASP A 63 -14.90 4.53 4.41
N GLY A 64 -16.04 4.64 3.72
CA GLY A 64 -17.30 5.07 4.35
C GLY A 64 -17.87 4.02 5.28
N TRP A 65 -17.84 2.75 4.86
CA TRP A 65 -18.34 1.63 5.65
C TRP A 65 -17.53 1.47 6.95
N GLU A 66 -16.22 1.48 6.87
CA GLU A 66 -15.36 1.23 8.02
C GLU A 66 -15.37 2.37 9.03
N LEU A 67 -15.59 3.62 8.58
CA LEU A 67 -15.78 4.75 9.47
C LEU A 67 -17.01 4.60 10.39
N THR A 68 -18.01 3.84 9.97
CA THR A 68 -19.20 3.57 10.80
C THR A 68 -18.93 2.57 11.92
N TYR A 69 -17.98 1.67 11.74
CA TYR A 69 -17.65 0.59 12.69
C TYR A 69 -16.40 0.85 13.53
N THR A 70 -15.62 1.89 13.22
CA THR A 70 -14.45 2.25 14.02
C THR A 70 -14.84 3.21 15.15
N SER A 71 -14.09 3.15 16.25
CA SER A 71 -14.23 4.05 17.40
C SER A 71 -13.67 5.46 17.13
N SER A 72 -13.82 5.96 15.90
CA SER A 72 -13.38 7.30 15.51
C SER A 72 -14.24 8.38 16.18
N SER A 73 -13.60 9.49 16.52
CA SER A 73 -14.25 10.66 17.09
C SER A 73 -15.26 11.29 16.11
N ILE A 74 -16.22 12.05 16.62
CA ILE A 74 -17.18 12.77 15.78
C ILE A 74 -16.47 13.77 14.85
N LEU A 75 -15.38 14.38 15.31
CA LEU A 75 -14.58 15.30 14.49
C LEU A 75 -13.92 14.59 13.32
N GLU A 76 -13.35 13.41 13.53
CA GLU A 76 -12.77 12.59 12.45
C GLU A 76 -13.84 12.18 11.41
N LYS A 77 -15.02 11.81 11.86
CA LYS A 77 -16.14 11.48 10.96
C LYS A 77 -16.56 12.68 10.11
N ILE A 78 -16.74 13.84 10.73
CA ILE A 78 -17.11 15.08 10.02
C ILE A 78 -16.01 15.46 9.02
N THR A 79 -14.75 15.46 9.45
CA THR A 79 -13.60 15.79 8.60
C THR A 79 -13.52 14.86 7.40
N HIS A 80 -13.69 13.56 7.62
CA HIS A 80 -13.72 12.58 6.54
C HIS A 80 -14.84 12.87 5.52
N ILE A 81 -16.07 13.12 6.01
CA ILE A 81 -17.21 13.43 5.13
C ILE A 81 -16.93 14.68 4.28
N ILE A 82 -16.41 15.75 4.89
CA ILE A 82 -16.09 17.00 4.19
C ILE A 82 -15.06 16.75 3.08
N PHE A 83 -13.91 16.16 3.41
CA PHE A 83 -12.86 15.93 2.42
C PHE A 83 -13.25 14.90 1.37
N LYS A 84 -14.01 13.87 1.74
CA LYS A 84 -14.53 12.90 0.79
C LYS A 84 -15.53 13.53 -0.19
N SER A 85 -16.43 14.39 0.31
CA SER A 85 -17.37 15.15 -0.53
C SER A 85 -16.64 16.10 -1.48
N LEU A 86 -15.61 16.80 -0.97
CA LEU A 86 -14.77 17.68 -1.79
C LEU A 86 -14.04 16.87 -2.88
N TRP A 87 -13.51 15.70 -2.55
CA TRP A 87 -12.88 14.81 -3.52
C TRP A 87 -13.85 14.35 -4.62
N TYR A 88 -15.09 13.90 -4.26
CA TYR A 88 -16.12 13.55 -5.25
C TYR A 88 -16.48 14.75 -6.13
N PHE A 89 -16.61 15.92 -5.52
CA PHE A 89 -16.91 17.14 -6.26
C PHE A 89 -15.81 17.45 -7.29
N LEU A 90 -14.56 17.51 -6.86
CA LEU A 90 -13.43 17.92 -7.71
C LEU A 90 -13.12 16.91 -8.83
N PHE A 91 -13.20 15.61 -8.54
CA PHE A 91 -12.74 14.58 -9.50
C PHE A 91 -13.86 13.89 -10.27
N TRP A 92 -15.13 14.15 -9.93
CA TRP A 92 -16.27 13.55 -10.62
C TRP A 92 -17.32 14.58 -11.03
N ILE A 93 -17.86 15.34 -10.08
CA ILE A 93 -19.00 16.23 -10.34
C ILE A 93 -18.57 17.42 -11.17
N TYR A 94 -17.55 18.15 -10.75
CA TYR A 94 -17.08 19.35 -11.44
C TYR A 94 -16.60 19.09 -12.87
N PRO A 95 -15.78 18.05 -13.17
CA PRO A 95 -15.43 17.74 -14.56
C PRO A 95 -16.66 17.43 -15.44
N ILE A 96 -17.63 16.67 -14.91
CA ILE A 96 -18.87 16.35 -15.66
C ILE A 96 -19.69 17.62 -15.92
N MET A 97 -19.83 18.50 -14.93
CA MET A 97 -20.53 19.77 -15.08
C MET A 97 -19.87 20.70 -16.11
N LYS A 98 -18.53 20.71 -16.13
CA LYS A 98 -17.76 21.61 -16.99
C LYS A 98 -17.61 21.09 -18.43
N PHE A 99 -17.44 19.79 -18.61
CA PHE A 99 -17.08 19.19 -19.90
C PHE A 99 -18.16 18.29 -20.50
N GLY A 100 -19.27 18.08 -19.79
CA GLY A 100 -20.38 17.20 -20.19
C GLY A 100 -20.21 15.76 -19.71
N PHE A 101 -21.35 15.07 -19.59
CA PHE A 101 -21.39 13.69 -19.10
C PHE A 101 -20.66 12.71 -20.03
N GLU A 102 -20.62 13.01 -21.30
CA GLU A 102 -19.88 12.22 -22.30
C GLU A 102 -18.38 12.14 -22.03
N LYS A 103 -17.85 12.98 -21.14
CA LYS A 103 -16.43 12.96 -20.71
C LYS A 103 -16.18 12.15 -19.42
N ILE A 104 -17.19 11.47 -18.89
CA ILE A 104 -17.04 10.63 -17.66
C ILE A 104 -15.92 9.61 -17.77
N TRP A 105 -15.63 9.13 -18.99
CA TRP A 105 -14.51 8.21 -19.23
C TRP A 105 -13.16 8.79 -18.81
N MET A 106 -12.97 10.11 -18.86
CA MET A 106 -11.73 10.77 -18.41
C MET A 106 -11.57 10.64 -16.89
N CYS A 107 -12.68 10.79 -16.14
CA CYS A 107 -12.67 10.60 -14.69
C CYS A 107 -12.33 9.13 -14.33
N ILE A 108 -12.94 8.19 -15.06
CA ILE A 108 -12.67 6.75 -14.90
C ILE A 108 -11.20 6.46 -15.23
N PHE A 109 -10.72 6.92 -16.39
CA PHE A 109 -9.35 6.70 -16.83
C PHE A 109 -8.31 7.26 -15.84
N TYR A 110 -8.55 8.46 -15.32
CA TYR A 110 -7.70 9.04 -14.27
C TYR A 110 -7.65 8.13 -13.03
N GLN A 111 -8.79 7.64 -12.56
CA GLN A 111 -8.84 6.76 -11.38
C GLN A 111 -8.13 5.42 -11.64
N LEU A 112 -8.25 4.88 -12.83
CA LEU A 112 -7.55 3.66 -13.23
C LEU A 112 -6.03 3.86 -13.23
N LEU A 113 -5.53 4.96 -13.77
CA LEU A 113 -4.09 5.29 -13.74
C LEU A 113 -3.57 5.44 -12.31
N VAL A 114 -4.31 6.15 -11.47
CA VAL A 114 -3.95 6.30 -10.04
C VAL A 114 -3.95 4.94 -9.35
N GLY A 115 -4.92 4.07 -9.66
CA GLY A 115 -5.01 2.71 -9.13
C GLY A 115 -3.78 1.86 -9.48
N ILE A 116 -3.44 1.77 -10.77
CA ILE A 116 -2.26 1.01 -11.23
C ILE A 116 -0.99 1.54 -10.55
N TYR A 117 -0.82 2.85 -10.53
CA TYR A 117 0.37 3.47 -9.94
C TYR A 117 0.49 3.12 -8.46
N TYR A 118 -0.56 3.34 -7.69
CA TYR A 118 -0.58 3.12 -6.25
C TYR A 118 -0.39 1.64 -5.89
N ASP A 119 -1.19 0.76 -6.48
CA ASP A 119 -1.13 -0.67 -6.18
C ASP A 119 0.21 -1.30 -6.62
N THR A 120 0.79 -0.80 -7.73
CA THR A 120 2.11 -1.27 -8.17
C THR A 120 3.19 -0.91 -7.14
N LEU A 121 3.19 0.30 -6.60
CA LEU A 121 4.15 0.70 -5.57
C LEU A 121 4.03 -0.14 -4.31
N PHE A 122 2.81 -0.43 -3.87
CA PHE A 122 2.57 -1.29 -2.70
C PHE A 122 3.03 -2.73 -2.92
N LEU A 123 2.72 -3.30 -4.08
CA LEU A 123 3.04 -4.69 -4.40
C LEU A 123 4.54 -4.95 -4.49
N ILE A 124 5.28 -4.04 -5.10
CA ILE A 124 6.73 -4.18 -5.25
C ILE A 124 7.43 -4.25 -3.89
N ASN A 125 6.91 -3.57 -2.89
CA ASN A 125 7.54 -3.44 -1.58
C ASN A 125 7.39 -4.68 -0.68
N HIS A 126 6.30 -5.44 -0.85
CA HIS A 126 5.93 -6.51 0.08
C HIS A 126 5.79 -7.89 -0.55
N ASN A 127 5.68 -7.97 -1.86
CA ASN A 127 5.41 -9.22 -2.57
C ASN A 127 6.62 -9.71 -3.39
N GLN A 128 7.81 -9.52 -2.86
CA GLN A 128 9.04 -10.07 -3.42
C GLN A 128 9.35 -11.44 -2.78
N LYS A 129 10.06 -12.27 -3.51
CA LYS A 129 10.45 -13.61 -3.03
C LYS A 129 11.29 -13.52 -1.75
N GLU A 130 12.09 -12.49 -1.66
CA GLU A 130 12.98 -12.19 -0.54
C GLU A 130 12.22 -11.84 0.75
N ASN A 131 10.96 -11.43 0.67
CA ASN A 131 10.11 -11.10 1.83
C ASN A 131 9.30 -12.31 2.34
N GLU A 132 9.45 -13.48 1.73
CA GLU A 132 8.81 -14.73 2.13
C GLU A 132 9.77 -15.58 2.99
N TYR A 133 9.99 -15.19 4.25
CA TYR A 133 10.87 -15.91 5.19
C TYR A 133 10.09 -16.50 6.37
N PRO A 134 9.32 -17.57 6.19
CA PRO A 134 8.64 -18.23 7.31
C PRO A 134 9.62 -18.85 8.31
N GLU A 135 10.84 -19.16 7.90
CA GLU A 135 11.90 -19.66 8.76
C GLU A 135 12.51 -18.61 9.72
N TYR A 136 12.26 -17.33 9.49
CA TYR A 136 12.73 -16.22 10.35
C TYR A 136 11.61 -15.68 11.25
N GLU A 137 10.83 -16.55 11.85
CA GLU A 137 9.93 -16.12 12.92
C GLU A 137 10.73 -15.45 14.02
N THR A 138 10.47 -14.20 14.27
CA THR A 138 11.11 -13.42 15.33
C THR A 138 10.08 -12.59 16.08
N ASN A 139 10.23 -12.50 17.39
CA ASN A 139 9.43 -11.60 18.23
C ASN A 139 10.01 -10.18 18.28
N ASP A 140 11.16 -9.94 17.66
CA ASP A 140 11.75 -8.62 17.55
C ASP A 140 11.05 -7.84 16.45
N PHE A 141 10.32 -6.79 16.86
CA PHE A 141 9.53 -5.95 15.96
C PHE A 141 10.39 -5.33 14.85
N CYS A 142 11.54 -4.74 15.20
CA CYS A 142 12.40 -4.06 14.21
C CYS A 142 12.95 -5.06 13.19
N LYS A 143 13.42 -6.21 13.65
CA LYS A 143 13.92 -7.26 12.77
C LYS A 143 12.82 -7.75 11.82
N LYS A 144 11.60 -7.91 12.32
CA LYS A 144 10.43 -8.30 11.53
C LYS A 144 10.13 -7.29 10.42
N GLN A 145 10.11 -5.99 10.74
CA GLN A 145 9.89 -4.95 9.74
C GLN A 145 10.94 -4.98 8.63
N ILE A 146 12.20 -5.23 8.97
CA ILE A 146 13.30 -5.32 8.01
C ILE A 146 13.11 -6.53 7.08
N ILE A 147 12.81 -7.71 7.63
CA ILE A 147 12.73 -8.96 6.86
C ILE A 147 11.51 -8.98 5.91
N HIS A 148 10.40 -8.39 6.33
CA HIS A 148 9.15 -8.40 5.57
C HIS A 148 8.95 -7.19 4.65
N SER A 149 9.98 -6.37 4.48
CA SER A 149 9.97 -5.21 3.59
C SER A 149 11.18 -5.23 2.66
N SER A 150 11.05 -4.65 1.49
CA SER A 150 12.15 -4.55 0.53
C SER A 150 12.32 -3.14 0.00
N ASN A 151 13.56 -2.69 -0.06
CA ASN A 151 13.93 -1.46 -0.72
C ASN A 151 14.24 -1.69 -2.20
N TYR A 152 13.95 -0.71 -3.03
CA TYR A 152 14.38 -0.70 -4.42
C TYR A 152 14.89 0.68 -4.83
N SER A 153 15.90 0.72 -5.70
CA SER A 153 16.48 1.98 -6.21
C SER A 153 16.82 3.01 -5.13
N SER A 154 17.30 2.56 -3.96
CA SER A 154 17.57 3.42 -2.77
C SER A 154 18.57 4.55 -3.01
N GLY A 155 19.39 4.45 -4.06
CA GLY A 155 20.33 5.50 -4.46
C GLY A 155 19.74 6.57 -5.39
N SER A 156 18.46 6.46 -5.80
CA SER A 156 17.87 7.36 -6.77
C SER A 156 16.96 8.40 -6.12
N HIS A 157 17.38 9.67 -6.14
CA HIS A 157 16.56 10.80 -5.69
C HIS A 157 15.29 10.97 -6.53
N ILE A 158 15.33 10.67 -7.82
CA ILE A 158 14.16 10.76 -8.70
C ILE A 158 13.13 9.72 -8.31
N VAL A 159 13.55 8.47 -8.07
CA VAL A 159 12.63 7.41 -7.62
C VAL A 159 12.06 7.76 -6.25
N ASN A 160 12.87 8.27 -5.32
CA ASN A 160 12.41 8.69 -4.00
C ASN A 160 11.32 9.79 -4.11
N LEU A 161 11.50 10.77 -4.99
CA LEU A 161 10.50 11.81 -5.23
C LEU A 161 9.22 11.24 -5.84
N LEU A 162 9.33 10.43 -6.89
CA LEU A 162 8.19 9.86 -7.58
C LEU A 162 7.39 8.90 -6.68
N THR A 163 8.03 8.14 -5.83
CA THR A 163 7.37 7.16 -4.96
C THR A 163 6.94 7.74 -3.60
N GLY A 164 7.25 9.03 -3.33
CA GLY A 164 7.02 9.62 -2.01
C GLY A 164 7.82 8.94 -0.89
N GLY A 165 8.98 8.36 -1.23
CA GLY A 165 9.85 7.65 -0.30
C GLY A 165 9.55 6.17 -0.12
N LEU A 166 8.51 5.62 -0.75
CA LEU A 166 8.14 4.21 -0.64
C LEU A 166 9.19 3.25 -1.23
N ASN A 167 10.14 3.75 -2.01
CA ASN A 167 11.32 2.98 -2.44
C ASN A 167 12.29 2.66 -1.27
N HIS A 168 12.09 3.28 -0.11
CA HIS A 168 12.75 3.02 1.16
C HIS A 168 11.78 2.35 2.15
N GLN A 169 11.25 1.20 1.77
CA GLN A 169 10.17 0.55 2.51
C GLN A 169 10.62 0.02 3.88
N ILE A 170 11.85 -0.46 3.99
CA ILE A 170 12.41 -0.92 5.26
C ILE A 170 12.45 0.23 6.28
N GLU A 171 12.90 1.40 5.84
CA GLU A 171 12.97 2.62 6.65
C GLU A 171 11.58 3.12 7.01
N HIS A 172 10.64 3.05 6.07
CA HIS A 172 9.24 3.40 6.31
C HIS A 172 8.60 2.50 7.36
N HIS A 173 8.80 1.20 7.28
CA HIS A 173 8.28 0.24 8.25
C HIS A 173 8.92 0.34 9.62
N ALA A 174 10.24 0.51 9.68
CA ALA A 174 10.96 0.61 10.95
C ALA A 174 10.72 1.97 11.65
N PHE A 175 10.48 3.04 10.88
CA PHE A 175 10.35 4.41 11.37
C PHE A 175 9.19 5.17 10.71
N PRO A 176 7.94 4.72 10.84
CA PRO A 176 6.79 5.25 10.08
C PRO A 176 6.45 6.70 10.38
N SER A 177 6.91 7.26 11.49
CA SER A 177 6.69 8.66 11.87
C SER A 177 7.72 9.63 11.31
N TYR A 178 8.78 9.13 10.68
CA TYR A 178 9.81 9.98 10.10
C TYR A 178 9.45 10.43 8.70
N SER A 179 9.92 11.62 8.33
CA SER A 179 9.76 12.13 6.97
C SER A 179 10.56 11.30 5.97
N HIS A 180 9.97 11.03 4.81
CA HIS A 180 10.63 10.30 3.72
C HIS A 180 11.94 10.94 3.24
N HIS A 181 12.15 12.23 3.49
CA HIS A 181 13.43 12.91 3.21
C HIS A 181 14.58 12.40 4.07
N THR A 182 14.30 11.81 5.24
CA THR A 182 15.31 11.26 6.14
C THR A 182 15.67 9.81 5.81
N TYR A 183 14.85 9.10 5.07
CA TYR A 183 15.04 7.68 4.76
C TYR A 183 16.38 7.34 4.10
N PRO A 184 16.93 8.14 3.14
CA PRO A 184 18.25 7.86 2.59
C PRO A 184 19.39 7.90 3.61
N TYR A 185 19.24 8.64 4.71
CA TYR A 185 20.21 8.69 5.81
C TYR A 185 20.02 7.49 6.75
N ILE A 186 18.78 7.19 7.12
CA ILE A 186 18.41 6.04 7.95
C ILE A 186 18.83 4.73 7.26
N HIS A 187 18.67 4.64 5.94
CA HIS A 187 19.08 3.50 5.13
C HIS A 187 20.53 3.07 5.39
N LYS A 188 21.44 4.02 5.45
CA LYS A 188 22.86 3.73 5.70
C LYS A 188 23.06 3.07 7.07
N VAL A 189 22.41 3.61 8.10
CA VAL A 189 22.50 3.09 9.46
C VAL A 189 21.87 1.68 9.56
N ILE A 190 20.69 1.48 8.98
CA ILE A 190 20.04 0.15 8.97
C ILE A 190 20.94 -0.86 8.28
N LYS A 191 21.52 -0.52 7.13
CA LYS A 191 22.41 -1.42 6.38
C LYS A 191 23.66 -1.82 7.18
N GLU A 192 24.26 -0.89 7.92
CA GLU A 192 25.38 -1.16 8.81
C GLU A 192 24.95 -2.12 9.93
N VAL A 193 23.86 -1.83 10.63
CA VAL A 193 23.33 -2.67 11.71
C VAL A 193 22.95 -4.07 11.21
N CYS A 194 22.31 -4.18 10.05
CA CYS A 194 21.97 -5.48 9.46
C CYS A 194 23.22 -6.30 9.16
N SER A 195 24.27 -5.65 8.62
CA SER A 195 25.55 -6.32 8.38
C SER A 195 26.20 -6.81 9.65
N GLU A 196 26.25 -5.99 10.71
CA GLU A 196 26.80 -6.36 12.02
C GLU A 196 26.05 -7.48 12.73
N LYS A 197 24.73 -7.50 12.56
CA LYS A 197 23.82 -8.47 13.24
C LYS A 197 23.50 -9.70 12.38
N ASN A 198 24.06 -9.81 11.18
CA ASN A 198 23.74 -10.86 10.22
C ASN A 198 22.22 -10.97 9.95
N ILE A 199 21.54 -9.82 9.82
CA ILE A 199 20.15 -9.75 9.40
C ILE A 199 20.14 -9.72 7.87
N PRO A 200 19.35 -10.57 7.19
CA PRO A 200 19.32 -10.67 5.72
C PRO A 200 18.79 -9.39 5.05
#